data_151ef6054b3a593ee74211065e5af7c4
#
_entry.id   151ef6054b3a593ee74211065e5af7c4
#
_cell.length_a   1.000
_cell.length_b   1.000
_cell.length_c   1.000
_cell.angle_alpha   90.00
_cell.angle_beta   90.00
_cell.angle_gamma   90.00
#
_symmetry.space_group_name_H-M   'P 1'
#
loop_
_entity.id
_entity.type
_entity.pdbx_description
1 polymer ?
#
loop_
_entity_poly.entity_id
_entity_poly.type
_entity_poly.pdbx_seq_one_letter_code
_entity_poly.pdbx_strand_id
1 'polypeptide(L)'
;MKNWKSLLVTVFSFFAISGMVLFNSCVKDPCTELSCKNGGSCSEGYCQCPTGFEGAECDITAASRFIGKWSGSTRCNNFPIQADTVTIELVKGPNEIRVKIGAGNTALLGFSGIAETPETHFVTHVSPEVEIHAYITVDGGLLQLYLQTINKQINTRQNCYFSGMRISYN
;
A
#
# COMPACT_ATOMS: atom_id res chain seq x y z
N MET A 1 31.24 65.33 -17.07
CA MET A 1 30.71 64.19 -17.90
C MET A 1 31.05 62.79 -17.36
N LYS A 2 31.96 62.69 -16.38
CA LYS A 2 32.39 61.38 -15.80
C LYS A 2 31.34 60.73 -14.87
N ASN A 3 30.53 61.54 -14.19
CA ASN A 3 29.56 61.06 -13.22
C ASN A 3 28.23 60.54 -13.82
N TRP A 4 27.88 60.94 -15.05
CA TRP A 4 26.67 60.52 -15.75
C TRP A 4 26.69 59.03 -16.10
N LYS A 5 27.81 58.51 -16.55
CA LYS A 5 28.01 57.07 -16.85
C LYS A 5 27.84 56.18 -15.58
N SER A 6 28.39 56.65 -14.48
CA SER A 6 28.27 55.97 -13.19
C SER A 6 26.82 55.92 -12.71
N LEU A 7 26.09 57.03 -12.87
CA LEU A 7 24.69 57.14 -12.48
C LEU A 7 23.79 56.26 -13.33
N LEU A 8 24.04 56.16 -14.62
CA LEU A 8 23.30 55.24 -15.52
C LEU A 8 23.55 53.76 -15.17
N VAL A 9 24.78 53.40 -14.86
CA VAL A 9 25.10 52.00 -14.47
C VAL A 9 24.41 51.63 -13.16
N THR A 10 24.38 52.50 -12.15
CA THR A 10 23.69 52.21 -10.88
C THR A 10 22.19 52.11 -11.05
N VAL A 11 21.57 52.97 -11.85
CA VAL A 11 20.09 52.90 -12.12
C VAL A 11 19.74 51.60 -12.88
N PHE A 12 20.54 51.24 -13.91
CA PHE A 12 20.31 50.00 -14.65
C PHE A 12 20.49 48.73 -13.76
N SER A 13 21.50 48.74 -12.87
CA SER A 13 21.73 47.66 -11.91
C SER A 13 20.56 47.52 -10.94
N PHE A 14 20.00 48.64 -10.48
CA PHE A 14 18.83 48.63 -9.57
C PHE A 14 17.58 48.06 -10.24
N PHE A 15 17.32 48.44 -11.52
CA PHE A 15 16.21 47.90 -12.30
C PHE A 15 16.37 46.42 -12.62
N ALA A 16 17.58 45.96 -12.90
CA ALA A 16 17.87 44.55 -13.15
C ALA A 16 17.63 43.69 -11.92
N ILE A 17 18.05 44.15 -10.74
CA ILE A 17 17.85 43.42 -9.46
C ILE A 17 16.36 43.44 -9.08
N SER A 18 15.66 44.56 -9.22
CA SER A 18 14.22 44.67 -8.96
C SER A 18 13.41 43.75 -9.89
N GLY A 19 13.79 43.66 -11.18
CA GLY A 19 13.17 42.73 -12.11
C GLY A 19 13.28 41.27 -11.70
N MET A 20 14.46 40.83 -11.27
CA MET A 20 14.64 39.44 -10.82
C MET A 20 13.78 39.07 -9.61
N VAL A 21 13.59 39.97 -8.66
CA VAL A 21 12.76 39.71 -7.48
C VAL A 21 11.28 39.57 -7.82
N LEU A 22 10.79 40.36 -8.80
CA LEU A 22 9.38 40.32 -9.21
C LEU A 22 9.01 39.04 -10.00
N PHE A 23 9.96 38.46 -10.75
CA PHE A 23 9.71 37.23 -11.51
C PHE A 23 9.65 35.98 -10.66
N ASN A 24 10.24 35.98 -9.45
CA ASN A 24 10.15 34.83 -8.52
C ASN A 24 8.87 34.83 -7.66
N SER A 25 8.01 35.84 -7.77
CA SER A 25 6.81 35.97 -6.92
C SER A 25 5.58 35.20 -7.43
N CYS A 26 5.63 34.61 -8.62
CA CYS A 26 4.54 33.79 -9.17
C CYS A 26 4.84 32.29 -9.03
N VAL A 27 5.13 31.82 -7.81
CA VAL A 27 5.10 30.38 -7.54
C VAL A 27 3.62 30.01 -7.39
N LYS A 28 3.05 29.40 -8.45
CA LYS A 28 1.71 28.83 -8.40
C LYS A 28 1.71 27.79 -7.27
N ASP A 29 0.73 27.86 -6.39
CA ASP A 29 0.56 26.86 -5.34
C ASP A 29 0.42 25.47 -5.99
N PRO A 30 1.34 24.54 -5.76
CA PRO A 30 1.34 23.22 -6.40
C PRO A 30 0.10 22.39 -6.03
N CYS A 31 -0.65 22.79 -5.02
CA CYS A 31 -1.88 22.13 -4.60
C CYS A 31 -3.15 22.64 -5.31
N THR A 32 -3.07 23.69 -6.11
CA THR A 32 -4.25 24.34 -6.74
C THR A 32 -4.99 23.42 -7.72
N GLU A 33 -4.27 22.52 -8.38
CA GLU A 33 -4.81 21.60 -9.39
C GLU A 33 -4.93 20.15 -8.87
N LEU A 34 -4.50 19.89 -7.64
CA LEU A 34 -4.48 18.54 -7.06
C LEU A 34 -5.73 18.32 -6.20
N SER A 35 -6.48 17.27 -6.50
CA SER A 35 -7.69 16.89 -5.76
C SER A 35 -7.46 15.60 -4.99
N CYS A 36 -7.06 15.72 -3.72
CA CYS A 36 -6.87 14.56 -2.86
C CYS A 36 -8.23 14.01 -2.42
N LYS A 37 -8.47 12.73 -2.71
CA LYS A 37 -9.71 12.01 -2.40
C LYS A 37 -9.66 11.37 -1.01
N ASN A 38 -10.78 10.83 -0.60
CA ASN A 38 -10.92 10.02 0.63
C ASN A 38 -10.36 10.68 1.91
N GLY A 39 -10.41 12.03 1.98
CA GLY A 39 -9.91 12.76 3.14
C GLY A 39 -8.39 13.00 3.14
N GLY A 40 -7.72 12.76 2.02
CA GLY A 40 -6.32 13.15 1.83
C GLY A 40 -6.13 14.66 1.83
N SER A 41 -4.96 15.13 2.22
CA SER A 41 -4.57 16.54 2.22
C SER A 41 -3.39 16.77 1.28
N CYS A 42 -3.43 17.88 0.55
CA CYS A 42 -2.29 18.26 -0.30
C CYS A 42 -1.22 18.95 0.53
N SER A 43 0.03 18.55 0.34
CA SER A 43 1.23 19.19 0.90
C SER A 43 2.32 19.19 -0.15
N GLU A 44 2.87 20.34 -0.47
CA GLU A 44 3.99 20.52 -1.42
C GLU A 44 3.76 19.88 -2.81
N GLY A 45 2.49 19.80 -3.27
CA GLY A 45 2.15 19.21 -4.55
C GLY A 45 1.94 17.68 -4.54
N TYR A 46 1.83 17.07 -3.37
CA TYR A 46 1.53 15.64 -3.19
C TYR A 46 0.36 15.45 -2.26
N CYS A 47 -0.47 14.43 -2.53
CA CYS A 47 -1.50 14.04 -1.59
C CYS A 47 -0.92 13.18 -0.48
N GLN A 48 -1.13 13.60 0.75
CA GLN A 48 -0.91 12.79 1.95
C GLN A 48 -2.18 11.98 2.21
N CYS A 49 -2.11 10.69 1.97
CA CYS A 49 -3.25 9.81 2.07
C CYS A 49 -3.47 9.34 3.52
N PRO A 50 -4.73 9.28 3.97
CA PRO A 50 -5.05 8.65 5.24
C PRO A 50 -4.84 7.13 5.15
N THR A 51 -4.71 6.51 6.32
CA THR A 51 -4.55 5.05 6.44
C THR A 51 -5.61 4.29 5.66
N GLY A 52 -5.20 3.28 4.90
CA GLY A 52 -6.06 2.48 4.04
C GLY A 52 -6.25 2.99 2.63
N PHE A 53 -5.66 4.14 2.28
CA PHE A 53 -5.67 4.69 0.93
C PHE A 53 -4.27 5.00 0.44
N GLU A 54 -4.09 4.92 -0.88
CA GLU A 54 -2.84 5.20 -1.57
C GLU A 54 -3.09 5.72 -2.99
N GLY A 55 -2.03 5.93 -3.76
CA GLY A 55 -2.10 6.52 -5.09
C GLY A 55 -1.85 8.03 -5.07
N ALA A 56 -1.69 8.62 -6.26
CA ALA A 56 -1.35 10.04 -6.40
C ALA A 56 -2.44 10.97 -5.87
N GLU A 57 -3.70 10.53 -5.91
CA GLU A 57 -4.89 11.26 -5.45
C GLU A 57 -5.58 10.59 -4.25
N CYS A 58 -4.96 9.60 -3.61
CA CYS A 58 -5.56 8.79 -2.53
C CYS A 58 -6.85 8.07 -2.96
N ASP A 59 -6.94 7.64 -4.20
CA ASP A 59 -8.12 7.02 -4.79
C ASP A 59 -8.07 5.48 -4.82
N ILE A 60 -6.93 4.91 -4.47
CA ILE A 60 -6.71 3.46 -4.41
C ILE A 60 -6.82 2.99 -2.96
N THR A 61 -7.61 1.95 -2.72
CA THR A 61 -7.63 1.31 -1.39
C THR A 61 -6.40 0.41 -1.21
N ALA A 62 -5.76 0.46 -0.06
CA ALA A 62 -4.57 -0.34 0.23
C ALA A 62 -4.82 -1.84 0.07
N ALA A 63 -6.02 -2.31 0.41
CA ALA A 63 -6.43 -3.70 0.24
C ALA A 63 -6.57 -4.15 -1.21
N SER A 64 -6.79 -3.24 -2.18
CA SER A 64 -7.10 -3.57 -3.58
C SER A 64 -6.02 -4.41 -4.25
N ARG A 65 -4.77 -4.24 -3.84
CA ARG A 65 -3.63 -5.01 -4.36
C ARG A 65 -3.71 -6.50 -4.04
N PHE A 66 -4.38 -6.87 -2.95
CA PHE A 66 -4.50 -8.25 -2.49
C PHE A 66 -5.74 -8.94 -3.03
N ILE A 67 -6.81 -8.19 -3.32
CA ILE A 67 -8.12 -8.71 -3.71
C ILE A 67 -8.02 -9.53 -5.01
N GLY A 68 -8.67 -10.68 -5.00
CA GLY A 68 -8.75 -11.57 -6.15
C GLY A 68 -8.53 -13.02 -5.79
N LYS A 69 -8.47 -13.83 -6.84
CA LYS A 69 -8.18 -15.25 -6.75
C LYS A 69 -6.78 -15.52 -7.27
N TRP A 70 -6.01 -16.26 -6.48
CA TRP A 70 -4.61 -16.54 -6.70
C TRP A 70 -4.40 -18.05 -6.81
N SER A 71 -3.78 -18.51 -7.88
CA SER A 71 -3.46 -19.92 -8.08
C SER A 71 -1.96 -20.13 -7.98
N GLY A 72 -1.56 -21.13 -7.23
CA GLY A 72 -0.16 -21.38 -6.95
C GLY A 72 0.07 -22.67 -6.22
N SER A 73 1.01 -22.66 -5.29
CA SER A 73 1.34 -23.82 -4.49
C SER A 73 1.58 -23.45 -3.03
N THR A 74 1.21 -24.36 -2.15
CA THR A 74 1.43 -24.28 -0.70
C THR A 74 2.42 -25.35 -0.26
N ARG A 75 3.33 -24.97 0.63
CA ARG A 75 4.21 -25.88 1.37
C ARG A 75 4.01 -25.63 2.86
N CYS A 76 3.70 -26.68 3.63
CA CYS A 76 3.60 -26.63 5.09
C CYS A 76 4.65 -27.51 5.73
N ASN A 77 5.55 -26.95 6.53
CA ASN A 77 6.65 -27.67 7.21
C ASN A 77 7.37 -28.67 6.26
N ASN A 78 7.31 -29.95 6.61
CA ASN A 78 7.94 -31.06 5.86
C ASN A 78 6.97 -31.75 4.88
N PHE A 79 5.76 -31.23 4.70
CA PHE A 79 4.82 -31.80 3.74
C PHE A 79 5.23 -31.47 2.30
N PRO A 80 4.85 -32.33 1.33
CA PRO A 80 5.10 -32.05 -0.08
C PRO A 80 4.36 -30.80 -0.54
N ILE A 81 4.91 -30.15 -1.56
CA ILE A 81 4.28 -28.99 -2.18
C ILE A 81 2.98 -29.45 -2.86
N GLN A 82 1.90 -28.73 -2.61
CA GLN A 82 0.59 -29.01 -3.20
C GLN A 82 0.10 -27.80 -3.99
N ALA A 83 -0.58 -28.06 -5.10
CA ALA A 83 -1.31 -27.02 -5.84
C ALA A 83 -2.43 -26.48 -4.94
N ASP A 84 -2.56 -25.19 -4.91
CA ASP A 84 -3.51 -24.51 -4.00
C ASP A 84 -4.05 -23.22 -4.62
N THR A 85 -5.13 -22.73 -4.04
CA THR A 85 -5.76 -21.49 -4.42
C THR A 85 -6.03 -20.64 -3.17
N VAL A 86 -5.64 -19.38 -3.24
CA VAL A 86 -5.97 -18.38 -2.22
C VAL A 86 -6.95 -17.39 -2.81
N THR A 87 -8.05 -17.13 -2.11
CA THR A 87 -9.02 -16.10 -2.46
C THR A 87 -8.98 -15.01 -1.40
N ILE A 88 -8.81 -13.77 -1.82
CA ILE A 88 -8.80 -12.60 -0.93
C ILE A 88 -9.93 -11.67 -1.32
N GLU A 89 -10.79 -11.38 -0.37
CA GLU A 89 -12.00 -10.56 -0.53
C GLU A 89 -11.96 -9.37 0.42
N LEU A 90 -12.55 -8.24 -0.01
CA LEU A 90 -12.81 -7.12 0.89
C LEU A 90 -13.98 -7.47 1.79
N VAL A 91 -13.86 -7.21 3.09
CA VAL A 91 -14.93 -7.47 4.08
C VAL A 91 -15.66 -6.18 4.42
N LYS A 92 -14.92 -5.18 4.87
CA LYS A 92 -15.47 -3.92 5.32
C LYS A 92 -14.43 -2.80 5.21
N GLY A 93 -14.88 -1.62 4.77
CA GLY A 93 -14.00 -0.46 4.63
C GLY A 93 -12.94 -0.64 3.54
N PRO A 94 -11.94 0.23 3.52
CA PRO A 94 -10.92 0.24 2.45
C PRO A 94 -9.79 -0.76 2.66
N ASN A 95 -9.66 -1.38 3.83
CA ASN A 95 -8.47 -2.13 4.22
C ASN A 95 -8.74 -3.45 4.97
N GLU A 96 -9.99 -3.80 5.27
CA GLU A 96 -10.28 -5.08 5.92
C GLU A 96 -10.44 -6.18 4.86
N ILE A 97 -9.55 -7.17 4.88
CA ILE A 97 -9.57 -8.31 3.95
C ILE A 97 -9.88 -9.61 4.66
N ARG A 98 -10.49 -10.52 3.92
CA ARG A 98 -10.65 -11.93 4.28
C ARG A 98 -9.86 -12.80 3.35
N VAL A 99 -9.01 -13.66 3.91
CA VAL A 99 -8.20 -14.63 3.19
C VAL A 99 -8.84 -16.00 3.35
N LYS A 100 -9.07 -16.68 2.25
CA LYS A 100 -9.57 -18.06 2.19
C LYS A 100 -8.55 -18.91 1.45
N ILE A 101 -8.14 -20.03 2.03
CA ILE A 101 -7.16 -20.94 1.47
C ILE A 101 -7.85 -22.25 1.12
N GLY A 102 -7.63 -22.74 -0.08
CA GLY A 102 -8.22 -23.98 -0.62
C GLY A 102 -9.09 -23.73 -1.85
N ALA A 103 -9.27 -24.75 -2.67
CA ALA A 103 -10.04 -24.69 -3.89
C ALA A 103 -11.55 -24.84 -3.61
N GLY A 104 -12.36 -23.89 -4.09
CA GLY A 104 -13.83 -23.96 -4.08
C GLY A 104 -14.47 -23.71 -2.70
N ASN A 105 -15.66 -24.30 -2.50
CA ASN A 105 -16.44 -24.17 -1.26
C ASN A 105 -15.84 -24.91 -0.05
N THR A 106 -14.73 -25.61 -0.23
CA THR A 106 -14.02 -26.35 0.80
C THR A 106 -12.80 -25.58 1.32
N ALA A 107 -12.90 -24.24 1.39
CA ALA A 107 -11.85 -23.43 2.00
C ALA A 107 -11.59 -23.94 3.43
N LEU A 108 -10.47 -24.61 3.61
CA LEU A 108 -10.10 -25.29 4.86
C LEU A 108 -9.72 -24.31 5.97
N LEU A 109 -9.33 -23.09 5.59
CA LEU A 109 -8.89 -22.04 6.51
C LEU A 109 -9.35 -20.69 5.97
N GLY A 110 -10.03 -19.92 6.80
CA GLY A 110 -10.42 -18.53 6.52
C GLY A 110 -10.09 -17.65 7.72
N PHE A 111 -9.47 -16.51 7.46
CA PHE A 111 -9.18 -15.51 8.49
C PHE A 111 -9.28 -14.11 7.90
N SER A 112 -9.45 -13.11 8.76
CA SER A 112 -9.54 -11.71 8.35
C SER A 112 -8.46 -10.88 9.03
N GLY A 113 -8.08 -9.79 8.40
CA GLY A 113 -7.11 -8.85 8.95
C GLY A 113 -7.12 -7.52 8.21
N ILE A 114 -6.31 -6.60 8.68
CA ILE A 114 -6.22 -5.24 8.15
C ILE A 114 -5.00 -5.13 7.22
N ALA A 115 -5.23 -4.73 5.98
CA ALA A 115 -4.23 -4.53 4.95
C ALA A 115 -4.04 -3.03 4.71
N GLU A 116 -3.05 -2.42 5.37
CA GLU A 116 -2.78 -0.97 5.30
C GLU A 116 -1.58 -0.62 4.44
N THR A 117 -0.71 -1.57 4.23
CA THR A 117 0.55 -1.41 3.49
C THR A 117 0.73 -2.50 2.44
N PRO A 118 1.67 -2.34 1.47
CA PRO A 118 2.01 -3.38 0.50
C PRO A 118 2.45 -4.71 1.12
N GLU A 119 3.05 -4.62 2.30
CA GLU A 119 3.43 -5.75 3.13
C GLU A 119 2.54 -5.71 4.37
N THR A 120 1.69 -6.70 4.52
CA THR A 120 0.72 -6.75 5.60
C THR A 120 1.02 -7.91 6.53
N HIS A 121 1.12 -7.59 7.81
CA HIS A 121 1.21 -8.57 8.90
C HIS A 121 0.03 -8.38 9.84
N PHE A 122 -0.66 -9.45 10.12
CA PHE A 122 -1.70 -9.45 11.15
C PHE A 122 -1.75 -10.75 11.92
N VAL A 123 -2.26 -10.64 13.14
CA VAL A 123 -2.47 -11.76 14.04
C VAL A 123 -3.96 -11.93 14.23
N THR A 124 -4.45 -13.14 14.04
CA THR A 124 -5.84 -13.48 14.28
C THR A 124 -5.96 -14.71 15.15
N HIS A 125 -7.01 -14.78 15.95
CA HIS A 125 -7.32 -15.92 16.79
C HIS A 125 -8.49 -16.70 16.19
N VAL A 126 -8.26 -17.97 15.90
CA VAL A 126 -9.32 -18.89 15.45
C VAL A 126 -10.08 -19.43 16.65
N SER A 127 -9.38 -19.64 17.75
CA SER A 127 -9.90 -19.97 19.07
C SER A 127 -8.96 -19.41 20.16
N PRO A 128 -9.34 -19.45 21.44
CA PRO A 128 -8.43 -19.04 22.53
C PRO A 128 -7.07 -19.75 22.52
N GLU A 129 -7.05 -20.99 22.01
CA GLU A 129 -5.86 -21.82 21.96
C GLU A 129 -5.09 -21.73 20.63
N VAL A 130 -5.74 -21.26 19.56
CA VAL A 130 -5.16 -21.25 18.20
C VAL A 130 -5.02 -19.83 17.69
N GLU A 131 -3.79 -19.46 17.46
CA GLU A 131 -3.36 -18.16 16.94
C GLU A 131 -2.72 -18.34 15.56
N ILE A 132 -3.03 -17.44 14.64
CA ILE A 132 -2.46 -17.39 13.29
C ILE A 132 -1.76 -16.05 13.10
N HIS A 133 -0.48 -16.12 12.75
CA HIS A 133 0.28 -15.00 12.24
C HIS A 133 0.32 -15.09 10.71
N ALA A 134 -0.17 -14.07 10.03
CA ALA A 134 -0.18 -14.01 8.57
C ALA A 134 0.69 -12.85 8.08
N TYR A 135 1.58 -13.14 7.13
CA TYR A 135 2.36 -12.16 6.39
C TYR A 135 1.99 -12.28 4.92
N ILE A 136 1.53 -11.19 4.35
CA ILE A 136 1.06 -11.16 2.97
C ILE A 136 1.80 -10.06 2.22
N THR A 137 2.36 -10.41 1.06
CA THR A 137 2.96 -9.45 0.14
C THR A 137 2.48 -9.70 -1.28
N VAL A 138 2.39 -8.65 -2.08
CA VAL A 138 2.14 -8.74 -3.51
C VAL A 138 3.19 -7.91 -4.24
N ASP A 139 3.97 -8.56 -5.07
CA ASP A 139 4.97 -7.93 -5.92
C ASP A 139 4.89 -8.49 -7.34
N GLY A 140 4.86 -7.60 -8.36
CA GLY A 140 4.84 -7.99 -9.77
C GLY A 140 3.70 -8.94 -10.17
N GLY A 141 2.57 -8.96 -9.45
CA GLY A 141 1.47 -9.88 -9.67
C GLY A 141 1.65 -11.25 -9.01
N LEU A 142 2.69 -11.43 -8.21
CA LEU A 142 2.94 -12.61 -7.38
C LEU A 142 2.46 -12.34 -5.95
N LEU A 143 1.56 -13.17 -5.45
CA LEU A 143 1.17 -13.20 -4.04
C LEU A 143 2.10 -14.15 -3.28
N GLN A 144 2.65 -13.67 -2.19
CA GLN A 144 3.34 -14.49 -1.20
C GLN A 144 2.59 -14.39 0.11
N LEU A 145 2.24 -15.54 0.68
CA LEU A 145 1.54 -15.64 1.95
C LEU A 145 2.30 -16.61 2.85
N TYR A 146 2.81 -16.10 3.95
CA TYR A 146 3.38 -16.92 5.02
C TYR A 146 2.40 -16.97 6.17
N LEU A 147 2.13 -18.19 6.64
CA LEU A 147 1.24 -18.46 7.76
C LEU A 147 1.99 -19.25 8.83
N GLN A 148 1.93 -18.75 10.05
CA GLN A 148 2.35 -19.50 11.23
C GLN A 148 1.12 -19.74 12.11
N THR A 149 0.72 -20.98 12.25
CA THR A 149 -0.33 -21.39 13.16
C THR A 149 0.31 -21.92 14.45
N ILE A 150 -0.11 -21.37 15.57
CA ILE A 150 0.36 -21.72 16.91
C ILE A 150 -0.83 -22.29 17.67
N ASN A 151 -0.72 -23.57 18.07
CA ASN A 151 -1.67 -24.19 19.00
C ASN A 151 -1.03 -24.23 20.39
N LYS A 152 -1.57 -23.40 21.29
CA LYS A 152 -1.05 -23.21 22.66
C LYS A 152 -1.34 -24.40 23.55
N GLN A 153 -2.44 -25.14 23.31
CA GLN A 153 -2.86 -26.28 24.11
C GLN A 153 -1.88 -27.46 23.98
N ILE A 154 -1.46 -27.74 22.75
CA ILE A 154 -0.56 -28.90 22.45
C ILE A 154 0.87 -28.42 22.12
N ASN A 155 1.13 -27.13 22.30
CA ASN A 155 2.43 -26.49 22.05
C ASN A 155 3.04 -26.85 20.67
N THR A 156 2.22 -26.79 19.62
CA THR A 156 2.67 -27.05 18.25
C THR A 156 2.66 -25.78 17.40
N ARG A 157 3.61 -25.74 16.46
CA ARG A 157 3.71 -24.68 15.44
C ARG A 157 3.73 -25.31 14.06
N GLN A 158 2.89 -24.78 13.19
CA GLN A 158 2.86 -25.13 11.78
C GLN A 158 3.15 -23.89 10.96
N ASN A 159 4.11 -23.99 10.06
CA ASN A 159 4.45 -22.92 9.12
C ASN A 159 4.03 -23.36 7.72
N CYS A 160 3.27 -22.52 7.03
CA CYS A 160 2.88 -22.72 5.65
C CYS A 160 3.32 -21.52 4.81
N TYR A 161 3.75 -21.78 3.62
CA TYR A 161 4.12 -20.77 2.64
C TYR A 161 3.38 -21.03 1.34
N PHE A 162 2.59 -20.05 0.89
CA PHE A 162 1.94 -20.04 -0.42
C PHE A 162 2.64 -19.04 -1.33
N SER A 163 2.78 -19.42 -2.59
CA SER A 163 3.20 -18.51 -3.66
C SER A 163 2.34 -18.77 -4.90
N GLY A 164 1.74 -17.73 -5.44
CA GLY A 164 0.82 -17.87 -6.58
C GLY A 164 0.61 -16.58 -7.36
N MET A 165 0.15 -16.76 -8.62
CA MET A 165 -0.17 -15.67 -9.53
C MET A 165 -1.68 -15.40 -9.51
N ARG A 166 -2.06 -14.15 -9.74
CA ARG A 166 -3.46 -13.77 -9.84
C ARG A 166 -4.09 -14.35 -11.11
N ILE A 167 -5.23 -15.01 -10.94
CA ILE A 167 -5.99 -15.59 -12.06
C ILE A 167 -7.32 -14.87 -12.32
N SER A 168 -7.86 -14.16 -11.34
CA SER A 168 -9.04 -13.29 -11.52
C SER A 168 -9.12 -12.22 -10.45
N TYR A 169 -9.79 -11.12 -10.78
CA TYR A 169 -10.31 -10.14 -9.81
C TYR A 169 -11.75 -10.56 -9.46
N ASN A 170 -12.11 -10.46 -8.20
CA ASN A 170 -13.51 -10.68 -7.76
C ASN A 170 -14.34 -9.44 -8.05
#